data_f32a52137e879fe92f278791c07b193b
#
_entry.id   f32a52137e879fe92f278791c07b193b
#
_cell.length_a   1.000
_cell.length_b   1.000
_cell.length_c   1.000
_cell.angle_alpha   90.00
_cell.angle_beta   90.00
_cell.angle_gamma   90.00
#
_symmetry.space_group_name_H-M   'P 1'
#
loop_
_entity.id
_entity.type
_entity.pdbx_description
1 polymer ?
#
loop_
_entity_poly.entity_id
_entity_poly.type
_entity_poly.pdbx_seq_one_letter_code
_entity_poly.pdbx_strand_id
1 'polypeptide(L)'
;MAASYEDRILRVLAFVHDNPGSDLSLDSLADVAAMSRFHWHRVFKALTGETCAQSVRRMRLHLGATRLIKSDRPLEEIAPAVGYPNPASLARAFTEAYGMSPAAFRKAGRLMPPSPQFRTGEYPMHPIAIRTEPARRLAVLAHTGPYEKIGRSFEAFGAICQARSLWPHLGPMIGLYLDSPDTVPAADLRSFA
;
A
#
# COMPACT_ATOMS: atom_id res chain seq x y z
N MET A 1 12.37 22.74 -4.59
CA MET A 1 12.19 21.84 -5.76
C MET A 1 10.71 21.52 -5.89
N ALA A 2 10.15 21.53 -7.10
CA ALA A 2 8.74 21.13 -7.30
C ALA A 2 8.61 19.62 -7.04
N ALA A 3 7.58 19.22 -6.28
CA ALA A 3 7.29 17.81 -6.03
C ALA A 3 7.05 17.06 -7.34
N SER A 4 7.65 15.88 -7.51
CA SER A 4 7.46 15.03 -8.69
C SER A 4 6.01 14.53 -8.79
N TYR A 5 5.61 14.00 -9.94
CA TYR A 5 4.30 13.37 -10.07
C TYR A 5 4.17 12.14 -9.16
N GLU A 6 5.24 11.40 -8.97
CA GLU A 6 5.28 10.25 -8.07
C GLU A 6 5.05 10.68 -6.61
N ASP A 7 5.73 11.74 -6.14
CA ASP A 7 5.50 12.27 -4.78
C ASP A 7 4.05 12.69 -4.56
N ARG A 8 3.41 13.27 -5.58
CA ARG A 8 2.01 13.68 -5.51
C ARG A 8 1.07 12.48 -5.43
N ILE A 9 1.32 11.44 -6.22
CA ILE A 9 0.54 10.20 -6.17
C ILE A 9 0.71 9.52 -4.81
N LEU A 10 1.93 9.35 -4.32
CA LEU A 10 2.19 8.73 -3.02
C LEU A 10 1.49 9.49 -1.88
N ARG A 11 1.48 10.83 -1.95
CA ARG A 11 0.75 11.66 -0.99
C ARG A 11 -0.75 11.38 -1.04
N VAL A 12 -1.35 11.27 -2.22
CA VAL A 12 -2.78 10.96 -2.35
C VAL A 12 -3.08 9.55 -1.87
N LEU A 13 -2.26 8.56 -2.22
CA LEU A 13 -2.46 7.18 -1.75
C LEU A 13 -2.38 7.10 -0.23
N ALA A 14 -1.42 7.78 0.39
CA ALA A 14 -1.32 7.89 1.85
C ALA A 14 -2.57 8.56 2.45
N PHE A 15 -3.03 9.68 1.86
CA PHE A 15 -4.24 10.37 2.31
C PHE A 15 -5.48 9.48 2.26
N VAL A 16 -5.67 8.72 1.17
CA VAL A 16 -6.80 7.77 1.02
C VAL A 16 -6.71 6.65 2.06
N HIS A 17 -5.50 6.13 2.31
CA HIS A 17 -5.28 5.08 3.30
C HIS A 17 -5.61 5.55 4.72
N ASP A 18 -5.18 6.75 5.08
CA ASP A 18 -5.35 7.30 6.43
C ASP A 18 -6.77 7.83 6.67
N ASN A 19 -7.48 8.22 5.59
CA ASN A 19 -8.79 8.86 5.67
C ASN A 19 -9.85 8.16 4.79
N PRO A 20 -10.04 6.83 4.89
CA PRO A 20 -10.91 6.09 3.97
C PRO A 20 -12.38 6.49 4.03
N GLY A 21 -12.83 7.05 5.17
CA GLY A 21 -14.20 7.54 5.39
C GLY A 21 -14.43 8.99 4.96
N SER A 22 -13.39 9.73 4.57
CA SER A 22 -13.52 11.14 4.17
C SER A 22 -14.07 11.30 2.74
N ASP A 23 -14.24 12.55 2.30
CA ASP A 23 -14.52 12.86 0.90
C ASP A 23 -13.27 12.54 0.05
N LEU A 24 -13.36 11.46 -0.72
CA LEU A 24 -12.35 11.00 -1.67
C LEU A 24 -12.81 11.21 -3.11
N SER A 25 -13.57 12.29 -3.34
CA SER A 25 -13.94 12.72 -4.69
C SER A 25 -12.72 13.07 -5.52
N LEU A 26 -12.88 13.07 -6.84
CA LEU A 26 -11.80 13.43 -7.75
C LEU A 26 -11.27 14.86 -7.47
N ASP A 27 -12.16 15.77 -7.07
CA ASP A 27 -11.79 17.15 -6.77
C ASP A 27 -10.96 17.22 -5.47
N SER A 28 -11.41 16.58 -4.41
CA SER A 28 -10.67 16.50 -3.14
C SER A 28 -9.28 15.88 -3.32
N LEU A 29 -9.19 14.79 -4.09
CA LEU A 29 -7.89 14.15 -4.36
C LEU A 29 -6.98 15.00 -5.27
N ALA A 30 -7.54 15.77 -6.19
CA ALA A 30 -6.78 16.72 -7.01
C ALA A 30 -6.18 17.85 -6.15
N ASP A 31 -6.94 18.35 -5.16
CA ASP A 31 -6.44 19.34 -4.20
C ASP A 31 -5.29 18.78 -3.35
N VAL A 32 -5.42 17.56 -2.85
CA VAL A 32 -4.33 16.86 -2.11
C VAL A 32 -3.08 16.72 -2.99
N ALA A 33 -3.27 16.45 -4.30
CA ALA A 33 -2.18 16.36 -5.26
C ALA A 33 -1.58 17.73 -5.63
N ALA A 34 -2.23 18.83 -5.24
CA ALA A 34 -1.93 20.20 -5.71
C ALA A 34 -1.91 20.28 -7.24
N MET A 35 -2.98 19.77 -7.89
CA MET A 35 -3.15 19.71 -9.34
C MET A 35 -4.58 20.09 -9.73
N SER A 36 -4.79 20.52 -10.98
CA SER A 36 -6.14 20.65 -11.50
C SER A 36 -6.78 19.27 -11.69
N ARG A 37 -8.10 19.18 -11.51
CA ARG A 37 -8.90 17.95 -11.62
C ARG A 37 -8.59 17.12 -12.89
N PHE A 38 -8.57 17.79 -14.06
CA PHE A 38 -8.34 17.10 -15.33
C PHE A 38 -6.90 16.60 -15.48
N HIS A 39 -5.95 17.40 -15.01
CA HIS A 39 -4.55 17.01 -15.05
C HIS A 39 -4.27 15.85 -14.11
N TRP A 40 -4.80 15.93 -12.87
CA TRP A 40 -4.71 14.87 -11.89
C TRP A 40 -5.27 13.54 -12.41
N HIS A 41 -6.50 13.55 -12.96
CA HIS A 41 -7.12 12.33 -13.50
C HIS A 41 -6.27 11.65 -14.57
N ARG A 42 -5.69 12.41 -15.50
CA ARG A 42 -4.83 11.87 -16.56
C ARG A 42 -3.52 11.30 -16.00
N VAL A 43 -2.84 12.07 -15.14
CA VAL A 43 -1.57 11.65 -14.52
C VAL A 43 -1.77 10.43 -13.66
N PHE A 44 -2.79 10.42 -12.80
CA PHE A 44 -3.07 9.28 -11.94
C PHE A 44 -3.33 8.01 -12.77
N LYS A 45 -4.22 8.07 -13.75
CA LYS A 45 -4.52 6.92 -14.62
C LYS A 45 -3.30 6.45 -15.42
N ALA A 46 -2.47 7.37 -15.94
CA ALA A 46 -1.28 7.03 -16.69
C ALA A 46 -0.22 6.31 -15.84
N LEU A 47 -0.07 6.70 -14.57
CA LEU A 47 0.96 6.13 -13.68
C LEU A 47 0.47 4.89 -12.89
N THR A 48 -0.84 4.81 -12.60
CA THR A 48 -1.38 3.69 -11.80
C THR A 48 -2.16 2.66 -12.62
N GLY A 49 -2.49 2.96 -13.88
CA GLY A 49 -3.31 2.10 -14.73
C GLY A 49 -4.81 2.09 -14.39
N GLU A 50 -5.23 2.70 -13.28
CA GLU A 50 -6.63 2.73 -12.82
C GLU A 50 -7.13 4.18 -12.62
N THR A 51 -8.45 4.36 -12.59
CA THR A 51 -9.03 5.65 -12.22
C THR A 51 -8.95 5.87 -10.69
N CYS A 52 -8.98 7.13 -10.24
CA CYS A 52 -9.03 7.44 -8.79
C CYS A 52 -10.19 6.71 -8.09
N ALA A 53 -11.38 6.69 -8.71
CA ALA A 53 -12.53 6.01 -8.12
C ALA A 53 -12.33 4.49 -7.97
N GLN A 54 -11.67 3.84 -8.94
CA GLN A 54 -11.31 2.43 -8.86
C GLN A 54 -10.30 2.18 -7.75
N SER A 55 -9.27 3.02 -7.65
CA SER A 55 -8.26 2.94 -6.61
C SER A 55 -8.86 3.12 -5.22
N VAL A 56 -9.67 4.15 -5.01
CA VAL A 56 -10.39 4.41 -3.75
C VAL A 56 -11.27 3.22 -3.38
N ARG A 57 -12.06 2.69 -4.33
CA ARG A 57 -12.92 1.51 -4.08
C ARG A 57 -12.08 0.31 -3.65
N ARG A 58 -10.99 0.03 -4.35
CA ARG A 58 -10.09 -1.08 -4.03
C ARG A 58 -9.47 -0.94 -2.65
N MET A 59 -8.97 0.25 -2.30
CA MET A 59 -8.38 0.53 -0.99
C MET A 59 -9.40 0.41 0.14
N ARG A 60 -10.60 0.97 -0.03
CA ARG A 60 -11.70 0.83 0.95
C ARG A 60 -12.08 -0.63 1.20
N LEU A 61 -12.16 -1.44 0.14
CA LEU A 61 -12.47 -2.87 0.26
C LEU A 61 -11.34 -3.65 0.93
N HIS A 62 -10.08 -3.33 0.63
CA HIS A 62 -8.93 -3.94 1.29
C HIS A 62 -8.89 -3.61 2.79
N LEU A 63 -9.12 -2.35 3.16
CA LEU A 63 -9.23 -1.93 4.56
C LEU A 63 -10.41 -2.62 5.26
N GLY A 64 -11.54 -2.78 4.58
CA GLY A 64 -12.69 -3.54 5.06
C GLY A 64 -12.34 -5.00 5.33
N ALA A 65 -11.65 -5.65 4.40
CA ALA A 65 -11.18 -7.03 4.52
C ALA A 65 -10.24 -7.21 5.72
N THR A 66 -9.29 -6.29 5.86
CA THR A 66 -8.34 -6.29 6.99
C THR A 66 -9.05 -6.14 8.32
N ARG A 67 -10.02 -5.22 8.44
CA ARG A 67 -10.80 -5.02 9.68
C ARG A 67 -11.69 -6.21 10.02
N LEU A 68 -12.27 -6.87 9.00
CA LEU A 68 -13.08 -8.09 9.20
C LEU A 68 -12.28 -9.22 9.83
N ILE A 69 -11.00 -9.36 9.49
CA ILE A 69 -10.13 -10.42 10.02
C ILE A 69 -9.52 -10.02 11.36
N LYS A 70 -9.11 -8.76 11.52
CA LYS A 70 -8.38 -8.30 12.71
C LYS A 70 -9.28 -7.90 13.88
N SER A 71 -10.60 -7.86 13.71
CA SER A 71 -11.52 -7.46 14.77
C SER A 71 -12.87 -8.16 14.66
N ASP A 72 -13.54 -8.28 15.80
CA ASP A 72 -14.92 -8.77 15.87
C ASP A 72 -15.96 -7.67 15.67
N ARG A 73 -15.54 -6.47 15.24
CA ARG A 73 -16.45 -5.35 15.03
C ARG A 73 -17.55 -5.72 14.04
N PRO A 74 -18.81 -5.33 14.32
CA PRO A 74 -19.92 -5.57 13.42
C PRO A 74 -19.75 -4.78 12.12
N LEU A 75 -20.43 -5.23 11.06
CA LEU A 75 -20.32 -4.61 9.74
C LEU A 75 -20.87 -3.18 9.74
N GLU A 76 -21.79 -2.87 10.66
CA GLU A 76 -22.37 -1.56 10.94
C GLU A 76 -21.30 -0.52 11.34
N GLU A 77 -20.26 -0.95 12.05
CA GLU A 77 -19.15 -0.08 12.43
C GLU A 77 -18.05 -0.04 11.34
N ILE A 78 -17.82 -1.18 10.69
CA ILE A 78 -16.79 -1.27 9.65
C ILE A 78 -17.17 -0.45 8.42
N ALA A 79 -18.44 -0.50 7.97
CA ALA A 79 -18.87 0.15 6.74
C ALA A 79 -18.58 1.67 6.73
N PRO A 80 -19.04 2.45 7.69
CA PRO A 80 -18.76 3.90 7.70
C PRO A 80 -17.25 4.18 7.90
N ALA A 81 -16.57 3.38 8.71
CA ALA A 81 -15.15 3.54 8.98
C ALA A 81 -14.25 3.28 7.75
N VAL A 82 -14.77 2.63 6.71
CA VAL A 82 -14.08 2.43 5.41
C VAL A 82 -14.77 3.19 4.27
N GLY A 83 -15.66 4.14 4.59
CA GLY A 83 -16.26 5.05 3.63
C GLY A 83 -17.44 4.49 2.84
N TYR A 84 -18.14 3.48 3.36
CA TYR A 84 -19.41 3.02 2.81
C TYR A 84 -20.58 3.56 3.65
N PRO A 85 -21.66 4.04 3.02
CA PRO A 85 -22.76 4.72 3.75
C PRO A 85 -23.53 3.77 4.67
N ASN A 86 -23.52 2.47 4.39
CA ASN A 86 -24.23 1.46 5.17
C ASN A 86 -23.64 0.07 4.95
N PRO A 87 -23.96 -0.92 5.84
CA PRO A 87 -23.46 -2.28 5.75
C PRO A 87 -23.85 -3.00 4.45
N ALA A 88 -25.05 -2.76 3.93
CA ALA A 88 -25.53 -3.41 2.72
C ALA A 88 -24.72 -2.99 1.48
N SER A 89 -24.35 -1.71 1.39
CA SER A 89 -23.49 -1.18 0.33
C SER A 89 -22.07 -1.79 0.39
N LEU A 90 -21.51 -1.91 1.58
CA LEU A 90 -20.22 -2.58 1.77
C LEU A 90 -20.33 -4.06 1.40
N ALA A 91 -21.34 -4.78 1.92
CA ALA A 91 -21.51 -6.21 1.69
C ALA A 91 -21.64 -6.53 0.19
N ARG A 92 -22.41 -5.76 -0.57
CA ARG A 92 -22.55 -5.92 -2.02
C ARG A 92 -21.23 -5.71 -2.75
N ALA A 93 -20.56 -4.57 -2.48
CA ALA A 93 -19.27 -4.26 -3.11
C ALA A 93 -18.18 -5.28 -2.73
N PHE A 94 -18.23 -5.78 -1.50
CA PHE A 94 -17.32 -6.79 -0.99
C PHE A 94 -17.53 -8.14 -1.68
N THR A 95 -18.79 -8.58 -1.79
CA THR A 95 -19.12 -9.86 -2.47
C THR A 95 -18.74 -9.81 -3.94
N GLU A 96 -18.97 -8.69 -4.60
CA GLU A 96 -18.52 -8.48 -5.99
C GLU A 96 -16.99 -8.61 -6.12
N ALA A 97 -16.24 -8.03 -5.18
CA ALA A 97 -14.78 -8.01 -5.24
C ALA A 97 -14.12 -9.33 -4.83
N TYR A 98 -14.64 -9.99 -3.82
CA TYR A 98 -14.02 -11.18 -3.21
C TYR A 98 -14.74 -12.49 -3.53
N GLY A 99 -15.89 -12.46 -4.21
CA GLY A 99 -16.70 -13.64 -4.54
C GLY A 99 -17.38 -14.29 -3.34
N MET A 100 -17.32 -13.67 -2.15
CA MET A 100 -17.94 -14.19 -0.93
C MET A 100 -18.41 -13.05 -0.01
N SER A 101 -19.35 -13.38 0.89
CA SER A 101 -19.87 -12.40 1.84
C SER A 101 -18.82 -11.99 2.89
N PRO A 102 -18.93 -10.78 3.49
CA PRO A 102 -18.07 -10.36 4.59
C PRO A 102 -18.03 -11.36 5.77
N ALA A 103 -19.17 -11.97 6.11
CA ALA A 103 -19.25 -12.98 7.17
C ALA A 103 -18.47 -14.24 6.83
N ALA A 104 -18.58 -14.75 5.58
CA ALA A 104 -17.81 -15.88 5.11
C ALA A 104 -16.30 -15.58 5.09
N PHE A 105 -15.93 -14.37 4.69
CA PHE A 105 -14.55 -13.92 4.66
C PHE A 105 -13.94 -13.86 6.07
N ARG A 106 -14.67 -13.31 7.04
CA ARG A 106 -14.27 -13.30 8.47
C ARG A 106 -14.06 -14.73 8.99
N LYS A 107 -15.00 -15.63 8.69
CA LYS A 107 -14.90 -17.05 9.10
C LYS A 107 -13.68 -17.75 8.47
N ALA A 108 -13.30 -17.38 7.26
CA ALA A 108 -12.11 -17.93 6.60
C ALA A 108 -10.79 -17.50 7.29
N GLY A 109 -10.78 -16.40 8.05
CA GLY A 109 -9.70 -15.97 8.94
C GLY A 109 -8.36 -15.66 8.26
N ARG A 110 -8.35 -15.49 6.94
CA ARG A 110 -7.15 -15.16 6.16
C ARG A 110 -7.44 -14.09 5.11
N LEU A 111 -6.48 -13.19 4.93
CA LEU A 111 -6.56 -12.19 3.89
C LEU A 111 -6.40 -12.87 2.52
N MET A 112 -7.37 -12.66 1.64
CA MET A 112 -7.37 -13.16 0.28
C MET A 112 -7.36 -11.98 -0.68
N PRO A 113 -6.67 -12.07 -1.83
CA PRO A 113 -6.75 -11.03 -2.84
C PRO A 113 -8.17 -11.00 -3.45
N PRO A 114 -8.63 -9.83 -3.90
CA PRO A 114 -9.88 -9.73 -4.65
C PRO A 114 -9.80 -10.54 -5.95
N SER A 115 -10.98 -10.95 -6.45
CA SER A 115 -11.10 -11.71 -7.70
C SER A 115 -10.37 -11.03 -8.85
N PRO A 116 -9.74 -11.78 -9.78
CA PRO A 116 -8.98 -11.20 -10.90
C PRO A 116 -9.79 -10.21 -11.75
N GLN A 117 -11.10 -10.44 -11.88
CA GLN A 117 -12.02 -9.56 -12.61
C GLN A 117 -12.16 -8.16 -11.96
N PHE A 118 -11.80 -8.02 -10.69
CA PHE A 118 -11.81 -6.75 -9.98
C PHE A 118 -10.53 -5.92 -10.20
N ARG A 119 -9.55 -6.51 -10.82
CA ARG A 119 -8.34 -5.82 -11.26
C ARG A 119 -8.64 -5.11 -12.57
N THR A 120 -9.27 -3.95 -12.50
CA THR A 120 -9.51 -3.10 -13.67
C THR A 120 -8.29 -2.22 -13.91
N GLY A 121 -7.42 -2.67 -14.77
CA GLY A 121 -6.25 -1.95 -15.27
C GLY A 121 -5.32 -2.95 -15.93
N GLU A 122 -4.89 -2.67 -17.14
CA GLU A 122 -3.71 -3.32 -17.70
C GLU A 122 -2.50 -2.83 -16.90
N TYR A 123 -2.25 -3.45 -15.74
CA TYR A 123 -0.95 -3.32 -15.13
C TYR A 123 0.04 -4.05 -16.04
N PRO A 124 1.11 -3.42 -16.47
CA PRO A 124 2.19 -4.18 -17.09
C PRO A 124 2.60 -5.26 -16.08
N MET A 125 2.23 -6.51 -16.38
CA MET A 125 2.62 -7.64 -15.56
C MET A 125 4.14 -7.77 -15.70
N HIS A 126 4.86 -7.31 -14.70
CA HIS A 126 6.28 -7.63 -14.64
C HIS A 126 6.43 -9.14 -14.45
N PRO A 127 7.28 -9.81 -15.24
CA PRO A 127 7.50 -11.23 -15.08
C PRO A 127 8.06 -11.50 -13.68
N ILE A 128 7.32 -12.26 -12.88
CA ILE A 128 7.73 -12.69 -11.56
C ILE A 128 8.50 -13.99 -11.73
N ALA A 129 9.77 -14.02 -11.33
CA ALA A 129 10.57 -15.21 -11.28
C ALA A 129 10.90 -15.55 -9.83
N ILE A 130 10.54 -16.76 -9.39
CA ILE A 130 10.98 -17.29 -8.10
C ILE A 130 12.33 -17.94 -8.36
N ARG A 131 13.37 -17.47 -7.66
CA ARG A 131 14.72 -17.99 -7.78
C ARG A 131 15.24 -18.41 -6.41
N THR A 132 16.00 -19.49 -6.38
CA THR A 132 16.81 -19.81 -5.21
C THR A 132 18.12 -19.04 -5.34
N GLU A 133 18.38 -18.15 -4.38
CA GLU A 133 19.62 -17.39 -4.32
C GLU A 133 20.62 -18.10 -3.42
N PRO A 134 21.91 -18.13 -3.79
CA PRO A 134 22.93 -18.69 -2.94
C PRO A 134 23.08 -17.87 -1.66
N ALA A 135 23.54 -18.51 -0.59
CA ALA A 135 23.86 -17.82 0.65
C ALA A 135 24.84 -16.67 0.41
N ARG A 136 24.51 -15.48 0.89
CA ARG A 136 25.34 -14.26 0.73
C ARG A 136 25.68 -13.68 2.09
N ARG A 137 26.89 -13.15 2.22
CA ARG A 137 27.20 -12.24 3.32
C ARG A 137 26.65 -10.87 3.00
N LEU A 138 25.93 -10.30 3.96
CA LEU A 138 25.36 -8.96 3.84
C LEU A 138 26.04 -8.04 4.83
N ALA A 139 26.35 -6.80 4.40
CA ALA A 139 26.60 -5.70 5.29
C ALA A 139 25.25 -5.00 5.48
N VAL A 140 24.80 -4.82 6.70
CA VAL A 140 23.45 -4.30 6.99
C VAL A 140 23.49 -3.24 8.06
N LEU A 141 22.56 -2.28 7.96
CA LEU A 141 22.22 -1.33 9.01
C LEU A 141 20.77 -1.59 9.44
N ALA A 142 20.57 -1.93 10.72
CA ALA A 142 19.25 -2.20 11.25
C ALA A 142 18.38 -0.94 11.26
N HIS A 143 17.10 -1.12 10.93
CA HIS A 143 16.06 -0.11 11.05
C HIS A 143 14.87 -0.69 11.82
N THR A 144 14.37 0.07 12.79
CA THR A 144 13.11 -0.22 13.50
C THR A 144 12.18 0.96 13.33
N GLY A 145 10.95 0.69 12.94
CA GLY A 145 9.92 1.70 12.69
C GLY A 145 9.27 1.57 11.31
N PRO A 146 8.44 2.57 10.93
CA PRO A 146 7.73 2.58 9.67
C PRO A 146 8.65 2.39 8.46
N TYR A 147 8.32 1.46 7.58
CA TYR A 147 9.15 1.11 6.42
C TYR A 147 9.38 2.28 5.45
N GLU A 148 8.45 3.23 5.38
CA GLU A 148 8.63 4.46 4.58
C GLU A 148 9.78 5.35 5.07
N LYS A 149 10.25 5.13 6.30
CA LYS A 149 11.39 5.87 6.89
C LYS A 149 12.74 5.18 6.71
N ILE A 150 12.79 3.98 6.12
CA ILE A 150 14.02 3.21 5.90
C ILE A 150 15.05 3.97 5.04
N GLY A 151 14.60 4.94 4.23
CA GLY A 151 15.49 5.80 3.44
C GLY A 151 16.61 6.43 4.23
N ARG A 152 16.34 6.85 5.49
CA ARG A 152 17.38 7.40 6.39
C ARG A 152 18.47 6.39 6.73
N SER A 153 18.09 5.10 6.87
CA SER A 153 19.06 4.04 7.14
C SER A 153 19.91 3.77 5.91
N PHE A 154 19.34 3.83 4.71
CA PHE A 154 20.12 3.76 3.47
C PHE A 154 21.09 4.94 3.30
N GLU A 155 20.67 6.15 3.63
CA GLU A 155 21.56 7.33 3.62
C GLU A 155 22.72 7.17 4.60
N ALA A 156 22.43 6.77 5.85
CA ALA A 156 23.46 6.52 6.87
C ALA A 156 24.39 5.38 6.45
N PHE A 157 23.85 4.29 5.91
CA PHE A 157 24.65 3.17 5.38
C PHE A 157 25.56 3.63 4.24
N GLY A 158 25.03 4.42 3.30
CA GLY A 158 25.82 5.00 2.21
C GLY A 158 26.98 5.87 2.70
N ALA A 159 26.74 6.72 3.71
CA ALA A 159 27.78 7.54 4.33
C ALA A 159 28.87 6.69 5.00
N ILE A 160 28.50 5.61 5.68
CA ILE A 160 29.46 4.66 6.28
C ILE A 160 30.29 3.97 5.17
N CYS A 161 29.65 3.52 4.11
CA CYS A 161 30.33 2.88 2.98
C CYS A 161 31.33 3.82 2.31
N GLN A 162 30.96 5.09 2.16
CA GLN A 162 31.84 6.13 1.63
C GLN A 162 33.03 6.39 2.55
N ALA A 163 32.78 6.59 3.83
CA ALA A 163 33.83 6.89 4.82
C ALA A 163 34.85 5.76 4.97
N ARG A 164 34.42 4.51 4.75
CA ARG A 164 35.25 3.31 4.88
C ARG A 164 35.72 2.74 3.54
N SER A 165 35.46 3.44 2.43
CA SER A 165 35.81 3.00 1.07
C SER A 165 35.33 1.59 0.72
N LEU A 166 34.08 1.24 1.14
CA LEU A 166 33.54 -0.11 0.99
C LEU A 166 32.90 -0.35 -0.39
N TRP A 167 32.53 0.69 -1.13
CA TRP A 167 31.82 0.57 -2.40
C TRP A 167 32.41 -0.43 -3.40
N PRO A 168 33.76 -0.53 -3.58
CA PRO A 168 34.33 -1.51 -4.50
C PRO A 168 34.10 -2.99 -4.10
N HIS A 169 33.72 -3.22 -2.84
CA HIS A 169 33.55 -4.56 -2.27
C HIS A 169 32.06 -4.95 -2.11
N LEU A 170 31.14 -4.06 -2.45
CA LEU A 170 29.71 -4.27 -2.28
C LEU A 170 29.04 -4.58 -3.61
N GLY A 171 28.03 -5.44 -3.54
CA GLY A 171 27.09 -5.69 -4.62
C GLY A 171 25.91 -4.70 -4.61
N PRO A 172 24.79 -5.06 -5.25
CA PRO A 172 23.61 -4.21 -5.27
C PRO A 172 23.05 -3.98 -3.87
N MET A 173 22.51 -2.79 -3.66
CA MET A 173 21.80 -2.45 -2.42
C MET A 173 20.42 -3.15 -2.42
N ILE A 174 20.07 -3.76 -1.31
CA ILE A 174 18.79 -4.45 -1.09
C ILE A 174 18.22 -4.06 0.27
N GLY A 175 16.90 -3.89 0.34
CA GLY A 175 16.19 -3.76 1.60
C GLY A 175 15.66 -5.12 2.05
N LEU A 176 15.87 -5.47 3.30
CA LEU A 176 15.27 -6.65 3.92
C LEU A 176 14.17 -6.22 4.88
N TYR A 177 12.97 -6.75 4.70
CA TYR A 177 11.79 -6.47 5.50
C TYR A 177 11.38 -7.75 6.22
N LEU A 178 11.43 -7.75 7.54
CA LEU A 178 11.26 -8.95 8.35
C LEU A 178 9.82 -9.18 8.82
N ASP A 179 9.06 -8.10 8.95
CA ASP A 179 7.73 -8.13 9.54
C ASP A 179 6.68 -7.72 8.51
N SER A 180 5.45 -8.21 8.67
CA SER A 180 4.32 -7.71 7.90
C SER A 180 3.73 -6.47 8.58
N PRO A 181 3.58 -5.34 7.87
CA PRO A 181 2.90 -4.16 8.40
C PRO A 181 1.44 -4.43 8.79
N ASP A 182 0.89 -5.54 8.29
CA ASP A 182 -0.47 -5.96 8.63
C ASP A 182 -0.58 -6.62 9.99
N THR A 183 0.51 -7.11 10.55
CA THR A 183 0.51 -7.90 11.80
C THR A 183 1.34 -7.27 12.92
N VAL A 184 2.27 -6.38 12.59
CA VAL A 184 3.17 -5.73 13.54
C VAL A 184 2.89 -4.23 13.55
N PRO A 185 2.81 -3.58 14.73
CA PRO A 185 2.68 -2.13 14.82
C PRO A 185 3.81 -1.41 14.07
N ALA A 186 3.47 -0.29 13.43
CA ALA A 186 4.44 0.44 12.60
C ALA A 186 5.72 0.84 13.33
N ALA A 187 5.63 1.12 14.64
CA ALA A 187 6.80 1.47 15.47
C ALA A 187 7.77 0.30 15.69
N ASP A 188 7.28 -0.94 15.57
CA ASP A 188 8.02 -2.16 15.90
C ASP A 188 8.46 -2.94 14.65
N LEU A 189 8.14 -2.44 13.45
CA LEU A 189 8.56 -3.06 12.18
C LEU A 189 10.08 -3.09 12.06
N ARG A 190 10.63 -4.25 11.75
CA ARG A 190 12.07 -4.47 11.63
C ARG A 190 12.46 -4.62 10.17
N SER A 191 13.53 -3.95 9.80
CA SER A 191 14.12 -4.06 8.46
C SER A 191 15.63 -3.78 8.51
N PHE A 192 16.29 -4.02 7.39
CA PHE A 192 17.70 -3.70 7.20
C PHE A 192 17.90 -2.97 5.87
N ALA A 193 18.74 -1.96 5.91
CA ALA A 193 19.28 -1.25 4.75
C ALA A 193 20.65 -1.84 4.37
#